data_c3c0ae18f65976e1fd1654f2dd460a1b
#
_entry.id   c3c0ae18f65976e1fd1654f2dd460a1b
#
_cell.length_a   1.000
_cell.length_b   1.000
_cell.length_c   1.000
_cell.angle_alpha   90.00
_cell.angle_beta   90.00
_cell.angle_gamma   90.00
#
_symmetry.space_group_name_H-M   'P 1'
#
loop_
_entity.id
_entity.type
_entity.pdbx_description
1 polymer ?
#
loop_
_entity_poly.entity_id
_entity_poly.type
_entity_poly.pdbx_seq_one_letter_code
_entity_poly.pdbx_strand_id
1 'polypeptide(L)'
;VTGDGNPRFSTQSTGQLYLIEALPLLVGFYFLLTHKSKAGVLLLAWFFLGPIAAATARETPHALRTVSMLPVPQIIMALGLVRFKKLYVYLIAGLLMFELIRFQYNYYRNYPQEFAGEWLTQYPPLVRYLKSIENDYDQIIVTSDFGRPYIYFLFYNQIDPAQFQLEGRTTRTGDVFGFFDVHSVGKYKFGAPNLTHLQSKTAYVVRDGNQFKIIDNP
;
A
#
# COMPACT_ATOMS: atom_id res chain seq x y z
N VAL A 1 17.69 -6.08 -7.79
CA VAL A 1 16.52 -5.71 -8.59
C VAL A 1 15.50 -5.11 -7.64
N THR A 2 15.13 -3.85 -7.85
CA THR A 2 14.12 -3.15 -7.08
C THR A 2 12.74 -3.73 -7.37
N GLY A 3 11.85 -3.73 -6.39
CA GLY A 3 10.46 -4.18 -6.55
C GLY A 3 9.57 -3.18 -7.30
N ASP A 4 8.30 -3.16 -6.94
CA ASP A 4 7.35 -2.14 -7.38
C ASP A 4 7.82 -0.75 -6.96
N GLY A 5 7.69 0.26 -7.82
CA GLY A 5 8.07 1.64 -7.51
C GLY A 5 7.21 2.30 -6.43
N ASN A 6 6.04 1.72 -6.13
CA ASN A 6 5.16 2.22 -5.09
C ASN A 6 5.53 1.59 -3.73
N PRO A 7 5.92 2.39 -2.71
CA PRO A 7 6.28 1.87 -1.40
C PRO A 7 5.18 1.06 -0.71
N ARG A 8 3.92 1.27 -1.04
CA ARG A 8 2.80 0.50 -0.48
C ARG A 8 2.78 -0.96 -0.94
N PHE A 9 3.49 -1.29 -2.02
CA PHE A 9 3.52 -2.64 -2.61
C PHE A 9 4.90 -3.29 -2.58
N SER A 10 5.92 -2.57 -2.11
CA SER A 10 7.32 -3.02 -2.06
C SER A 10 8.08 -2.30 -0.95
N THR A 11 9.01 -2.99 -0.32
CA THR A 11 9.93 -2.38 0.66
C THR A 11 11.00 -1.51 0.02
N GLN A 12 11.00 -1.35 -1.30
CA GLN A 12 11.97 -0.62 -2.12
C GLN A 12 13.41 -1.16 -2.05
N SER A 13 13.70 -2.11 -1.16
CA SER A 13 15.02 -2.70 -0.96
C SER A 13 15.21 -4.08 -1.62
N THR A 14 14.08 -4.74 -1.94
CA THR A 14 14.07 -6.10 -2.53
C THR A 14 13.04 -6.19 -3.64
N GLY A 15 13.33 -7.01 -4.66
CA GLY A 15 12.35 -7.38 -5.68
C GLY A 15 11.33 -8.38 -5.16
N GLN A 16 10.35 -8.72 -6.03
CA GLN A 16 9.34 -9.74 -5.74
C GLN A 16 9.94 -11.15 -5.68
N LEU A 17 11.06 -11.35 -6.33
CA LEU A 17 11.89 -12.56 -6.29
C LEU A 17 13.32 -12.15 -5.96
N TYR A 18 14.01 -12.97 -5.19
CA TYR A 18 15.43 -12.80 -4.93
C TYR A 18 16.26 -13.22 -6.14
N LEU A 19 17.40 -12.58 -6.36
CA LEU A 19 18.26 -12.90 -7.51
C LEU A 19 18.71 -14.37 -7.53
N ILE A 20 18.92 -14.95 -6.36
CA ILE A 20 19.32 -16.36 -6.22
C ILE A 20 18.24 -17.34 -6.74
N GLU A 21 16.98 -16.92 -6.79
CA GLU A 21 15.88 -17.73 -7.30
C GLU A 21 15.88 -17.84 -8.83
N ALA A 22 16.61 -16.97 -9.52
CA ALA A 22 16.66 -16.97 -10.98
C ALA A 22 17.22 -18.29 -11.52
N LEU A 23 18.26 -18.84 -10.89
CA LEU A 23 18.89 -20.06 -11.38
C LEU A 23 17.95 -21.29 -11.30
N PRO A 24 17.33 -21.61 -10.16
CA PRO A 24 16.35 -22.71 -10.11
C PRO A 24 15.13 -22.45 -10.98
N LEU A 25 14.69 -21.20 -11.12
CA LEU A 25 13.60 -20.82 -11.99
C LEU A 25 13.92 -21.15 -13.47
N LEU A 26 15.09 -20.76 -13.96
CA LEU A 26 15.54 -21.07 -15.33
C LEU A 26 15.66 -22.56 -15.59
N VAL A 27 16.21 -23.34 -14.62
CA VAL A 27 16.30 -24.80 -14.73
C VAL A 27 14.92 -25.43 -14.75
N GLY A 28 13.99 -24.93 -13.94
CA GLY A 28 12.60 -25.38 -13.93
C GLY A 28 11.89 -25.08 -15.25
N PHE A 29 12.07 -23.90 -15.83
CA PHE A 29 11.56 -23.57 -17.17
C PHE A 29 12.11 -24.48 -18.24
N TYR A 30 13.44 -24.68 -18.29
CA TYR A 30 14.07 -25.59 -19.22
C TYR A 30 13.47 -27.00 -19.14
N PHE A 31 13.25 -27.48 -17.92
CA PHE A 31 12.60 -28.77 -17.70
C PHE A 31 11.18 -28.82 -18.25
N LEU A 32 10.33 -27.82 -17.96
CA LEU A 32 8.94 -27.79 -18.43
C LEU A 32 8.86 -27.73 -19.96
N LEU A 33 9.75 -26.98 -20.61
CA LEU A 33 9.78 -26.85 -22.07
C LEU A 33 10.23 -28.14 -22.76
N THR A 34 11.12 -28.91 -22.13
CA THR A 34 11.64 -30.17 -22.71
C THR A 34 10.72 -31.37 -22.46
N HIS A 35 10.04 -31.43 -21.30
CA HIS A 35 9.24 -32.60 -20.91
C HIS A 35 7.74 -32.52 -21.32
N LYS A 36 7.29 -31.46 -21.94
CA LYS A 36 5.96 -31.27 -22.60
C LYS A 36 4.77 -32.00 -21.95
N SER A 37 4.67 -32.00 -20.64
CA SER A 37 3.52 -32.59 -19.94
C SER A 37 2.31 -31.63 -19.94
N LYS A 38 1.08 -32.15 -19.85
CA LYS A 38 -0.13 -31.30 -19.74
C LYS A 38 -0.06 -30.36 -18.54
N ALA A 39 0.44 -30.82 -17.39
CA ALA A 39 0.65 -30.00 -16.20
C ALA A 39 1.72 -28.90 -16.45
N GLY A 40 2.79 -29.24 -17.18
CA GLY A 40 3.83 -28.28 -17.56
C GLY A 40 3.30 -27.17 -18.46
N VAL A 41 2.48 -27.51 -19.45
CA VAL A 41 1.81 -26.53 -20.31
C VAL A 41 0.88 -25.62 -19.51
N LEU A 42 0.13 -26.19 -18.56
CA LEU A 42 -0.73 -25.40 -17.67
C LEU A 42 0.08 -24.41 -16.83
N LEU A 43 1.18 -24.85 -16.22
CA LEU A 43 2.04 -23.99 -15.41
C LEU A 43 2.67 -22.86 -16.25
N LEU A 44 3.15 -23.17 -17.44
CA LEU A 44 3.70 -22.16 -18.35
C LEU A 44 2.61 -21.17 -18.80
N ALA A 45 1.43 -21.66 -19.19
CA ALA A 45 0.32 -20.80 -19.55
C ALA A 45 -0.07 -19.88 -18.38
N TRP A 46 -0.20 -20.40 -17.16
CA TRP A 46 -0.53 -19.61 -16.00
C TRP A 46 0.56 -18.56 -15.69
N PHE A 47 1.84 -18.92 -15.78
CA PHE A 47 2.97 -18.02 -15.57
C PHE A 47 2.90 -16.81 -16.54
N PHE A 48 2.65 -17.03 -17.82
CA PHE A 48 2.63 -15.97 -18.82
C PHE A 48 1.30 -15.21 -18.89
N LEU A 49 0.17 -15.86 -18.59
CA LEU A 49 -1.14 -15.21 -18.59
C LEU A 49 -1.41 -14.40 -17.32
N GLY A 50 -0.87 -14.84 -16.18
CA GLY A 50 -1.09 -14.18 -14.88
C GLY A 50 -0.77 -12.69 -14.86
N PRO A 51 0.36 -12.22 -15.44
CA PRO A 51 0.71 -10.80 -15.46
C PRO A 51 -0.10 -9.95 -16.44
N ILE A 52 -0.85 -10.54 -17.37
CA ILE A 52 -1.56 -9.77 -18.43
C ILE A 52 -2.52 -8.77 -17.83
N ALA A 53 -3.33 -9.19 -16.84
CA ALA A 53 -4.26 -8.29 -16.15
C ALA A 53 -3.55 -7.13 -15.43
N ALA A 54 -2.36 -7.40 -14.88
CA ALA A 54 -1.53 -6.38 -14.24
C ALA A 54 -0.92 -5.41 -15.27
N ALA A 55 -0.52 -5.91 -16.44
CA ALA A 55 0.09 -5.12 -17.51
C ALA A 55 -0.87 -4.11 -18.16
N THR A 56 -2.19 -4.35 -18.11
CA THR A 56 -3.21 -3.42 -18.62
C THR A 56 -3.55 -2.31 -17.64
N ALA A 57 -2.99 -2.32 -16.43
CA ALA A 57 -3.27 -1.34 -15.42
C ALA A 57 -2.49 -0.04 -15.63
N ARG A 58 -3.05 1.06 -15.11
CA ARG A 58 -2.48 2.41 -15.23
C ARG A 58 -1.11 2.57 -14.58
N GLU A 59 -0.90 1.85 -13.46
CA GLU A 59 0.38 1.81 -12.74
C GLU A 59 1.05 0.46 -13.01
N THR A 60 2.10 0.44 -13.80
CA THR A 60 2.89 -0.74 -14.13
C THR A 60 4.37 -0.46 -13.91
N PRO A 61 5.13 -1.42 -13.33
CA PRO A 61 4.71 -2.71 -12.77
C PRO A 61 3.91 -2.56 -11.48
N HIS A 62 2.97 -3.49 -11.20
CA HIS A 62 2.12 -3.45 -10.00
C HIS A 62 2.13 -4.80 -9.28
N ALA A 63 2.88 -4.90 -8.19
CA ALA A 63 3.13 -6.14 -7.47
C ALA A 63 1.84 -6.83 -6.99
N LEU A 64 0.91 -6.07 -6.40
CA LEU A 64 -0.34 -6.62 -5.89
C LEU A 64 -1.22 -7.26 -6.99
N ARG A 65 -1.20 -6.70 -8.20
CA ARG A 65 -1.99 -7.22 -9.32
C ARG A 65 -1.38 -8.49 -9.94
N THR A 66 -0.09 -8.74 -9.71
CA THR A 66 0.58 -9.97 -10.15
C THR A 66 0.43 -11.13 -9.17
N VAL A 67 -0.25 -10.93 -8.02
CA VAL A 67 -0.53 -11.99 -7.04
C VAL A 67 -1.26 -13.19 -7.65
N SER A 68 -2.11 -12.97 -8.67
CA SER A 68 -2.78 -14.06 -9.41
C SER A 68 -1.81 -15.05 -10.07
N MET A 69 -0.55 -14.71 -10.23
CA MET A 69 0.51 -15.55 -10.77
C MET A 69 1.03 -16.58 -9.74
N LEU A 70 0.84 -16.31 -8.45
CA LEU A 70 1.27 -17.21 -7.39
C LEU A 70 0.36 -18.44 -7.32
N PRO A 71 0.87 -19.64 -6.98
CA PRO A 71 2.27 -19.94 -6.60
C PRO A 71 3.14 -20.48 -7.75
N VAL A 72 2.83 -20.16 -9.00
CA VAL A 72 3.47 -20.79 -10.17
C VAL A 72 4.98 -20.61 -10.21
N PRO A 73 5.57 -19.40 -9.97
CA PRO A 73 7.03 -19.24 -9.93
C PRO A 73 7.68 -20.19 -8.93
N GLN A 74 7.09 -20.35 -7.72
CA GLN A 74 7.61 -21.21 -6.67
C GLN A 74 7.58 -22.69 -7.08
N ILE A 75 6.51 -23.12 -7.75
CA ILE A 75 6.41 -24.49 -8.28
C ILE A 75 7.48 -24.74 -9.34
N ILE A 76 7.68 -23.81 -10.27
CA ILE A 76 8.71 -23.92 -11.32
C ILE A 76 10.11 -23.95 -10.69
N MET A 77 10.39 -23.10 -9.69
CA MET A 77 11.64 -23.10 -8.96
C MET A 77 11.87 -24.45 -8.23
N ALA A 78 10.84 -24.99 -7.57
CA ALA A 78 10.91 -26.29 -6.90
C ALA A 78 11.26 -27.42 -7.90
N LEU A 79 10.61 -27.39 -9.08
CA LEU A 79 10.94 -28.33 -10.18
C LEU A 79 12.39 -28.17 -10.65
N GLY A 80 12.95 -26.99 -10.64
CA GLY A 80 14.36 -26.75 -10.90
C GLY A 80 15.25 -27.27 -9.80
N LEU A 81 14.94 -26.94 -8.53
CA LEU A 81 15.76 -27.31 -7.35
C LEU A 81 15.97 -28.82 -7.23
N VAL A 82 14.96 -29.66 -7.50
CA VAL A 82 15.09 -31.12 -7.41
C VAL A 82 16.09 -31.72 -8.41
N ARG A 83 16.61 -30.92 -9.34
CA ARG A 83 17.60 -31.33 -10.35
C ARG A 83 19.02 -30.99 -9.96
N PHE A 84 19.20 -30.23 -8.88
CA PHE A 84 20.52 -29.91 -8.34
C PHE A 84 21.01 -31.02 -7.39
N LYS A 85 22.34 -31.16 -7.30
CA LYS A 85 22.94 -31.97 -6.24
C LYS A 85 22.58 -31.37 -4.87
N LYS A 86 22.40 -32.20 -3.86
CA LYS A 86 22.00 -31.81 -2.50
C LYS A 86 22.84 -30.64 -1.95
N LEU A 87 24.14 -30.61 -2.20
CA LEU A 87 25.02 -29.53 -1.78
C LEU A 87 24.54 -28.15 -2.29
N TYR A 88 24.18 -28.05 -3.58
CA TYR A 88 23.70 -26.79 -4.16
C TYR A 88 22.33 -26.40 -3.63
N VAL A 89 21.46 -27.38 -3.36
CA VAL A 89 20.16 -27.10 -2.72
C VAL A 89 20.35 -26.50 -1.33
N TYR A 90 21.26 -27.04 -0.52
CA TYR A 90 21.56 -26.47 0.81
C TYR A 90 22.20 -25.07 0.71
N LEU A 91 23.08 -24.83 -0.26
CA LEU A 91 23.67 -23.50 -0.48
C LEU A 91 22.59 -22.48 -0.88
N ILE A 92 21.71 -22.83 -1.82
CA ILE A 92 20.60 -21.97 -2.23
C ILE A 92 19.67 -21.72 -1.05
N ALA A 93 19.31 -22.75 -0.27
CA ALA A 93 18.47 -22.59 0.92
C ALA A 93 19.11 -21.67 1.97
N GLY A 94 20.42 -21.78 2.20
CA GLY A 94 21.13 -20.89 3.10
C GLY A 94 21.13 -19.43 2.63
N LEU A 95 21.32 -19.19 1.33
CA LEU A 95 21.25 -17.86 0.74
C LEU A 95 19.83 -17.29 0.79
N LEU A 96 18.80 -18.10 0.53
CA LEU A 96 17.39 -17.69 0.67
C LEU A 96 17.07 -17.34 2.12
N MET A 97 17.55 -18.10 3.08
CA MET A 97 17.38 -17.79 4.50
C MET A 97 18.05 -16.46 4.87
N PHE A 98 19.26 -16.21 4.36
CA PHE A 98 19.94 -14.93 4.56
C PHE A 98 19.13 -13.76 3.98
N GLU A 99 18.64 -13.89 2.73
CA GLU A 99 17.80 -12.87 2.10
C GLU A 99 16.48 -12.66 2.86
N LEU A 100 15.87 -13.72 3.38
CA LEU A 100 14.67 -13.62 4.21
C LEU A 100 14.93 -12.84 5.50
N ILE A 101 16.04 -13.13 6.19
CA ILE A 101 16.42 -12.39 7.40
C ILE A 101 16.67 -10.91 7.07
N ARG A 102 17.38 -10.63 5.98
CA ARG A 102 17.62 -9.27 5.49
C ARG A 102 16.32 -8.53 5.18
N PHE A 103 15.39 -9.21 4.49
CA PHE A 103 14.05 -8.68 4.20
C PHE A 103 13.28 -8.37 5.50
N GLN A 104 13.23 -9.31 6.45
CA GLN A 104 12.54 -9.13 7.73
C GLN A 104 13.12 -7.97 8.53
N TYR A 105 14.45 -7.87 8.61
CA TYR A 105 15.11 -6.74 9.26
C TYR A 105 14.69 -5.40 8.61
N ASN A 106 14.76 -5.32 7.29
CA ASN A 106 14.37 -4.11 6.57
C ASN A 106 12.88 -3.78 6.77
N TYR A 107 12.00 -4.78 6.67
CA TYR A 107 10.55 -4.62 6.78
C TYR A 107 10.12 -4.13 8.16
N TYR A 108 10.71 -4.67 9.24
CA TYR A 108 10.31 -4.29 10.60
C TYR A 108 11.11 -3.11 11.17
N ARG A 109 12.31 -2.83 10.68
CA ARG A 109 13.16 -1.79 11.23
C ARG A 109 13.22 -0.52 10.38
N ASN A 110 13.57 -0.63 9.11
CA ASN A 110 13.83 0.53 8.26
C ASN A 110 12.56 1.04 7.57
N TYR A 111 11.81 0.14 6.96
CA TYR A 111 10.62 0.46 6.16
C TYR A 111 9.56 1.27 6.93
N PRO A 112 9.19 0.97 8.19
CA PRO A 112 8.21 1.76 8.93
C PRO A 112 8.67 3.19 9.24
N GLN A 113 9.98 3.42 9.31
CA GLN A 113 10.54 4.76 9.56
C GLN A 113 10.63 5.56 8.26
N GLU A 114 11.06 4.92 7.18
CA GLU A 114 11.28 5.57 5.90
C GLU A 114 9.96 5.88 5.16
N PHE A 115 8.99 4.96 5.23
CA PHE A 115 7.73 5.03 4.48
C PHE A 115 6.48 5.22 5.35
N ALA A 116 6.62 5.69 6.58
CA ALA A 116 5.50 5.98 7.48
C ALA A 116 4.45 6.91 6.85
N GLY A 117 4.89 7.91 6.10
CA GLY A 117 4.02 8.87 5.41
C GLY A 117 3.11 8.23 4.36
N GLU A 118 3.58 7.16 3.68
CA GLU A 118 2.78 6.42 2.70
C GLU A 118 1.59 5.68 3.34
N TRP A 119 1.73 5.32 4.61
CA TRP A 119 0.69 4.67 5.42
C TRP A 119 -0.13 5.64 6.25
N LEU A 120 0.08 6.96 6.03
CA LEU A 120 -0.69 8.03 6.65
C LEU A 120 -0.72 7.95 8.19
N THR A 121 0.41 7.53 8.79
CA THR A 121 0.57 7.34 10.23
C THR A 121 0.44 8.63 11.04
N GLN A 122 0.43 9.79 10.39
CA GLN A 122 0.21 11.09 11.00
C GLN A 122 -1.26 11.37 11.37
N TYR A 123 -2.25 10.64 10.81
CA TYR A 123 -3.67 10.88 11.13
C TYR A 123 -4.07 10.50 12.56
N PRO A 124 -3.65 9.37 13.15
CA PRO A 124 -4.05 9.02 14.51
C PRO A 124 -3.71 10.07 15.56
N PRO A 125 -2.48 10.62 15.62
CA PRO A 125 -2.17 11.69 16.57
C PRO A 125 -2.90 12.99 16.23
N LEU A 126 -3.06 13.34 14.94
CA LEU A 126 -3.81 14.52 14.50
C LEU A 126 -5.26 14.46 14.99
N VAL A 127 -5.98 13.37 14.70
CA VAL A 127 -7.41 13.27 15.07
C VAL A 127 -7.59 13.34 16.58
N ARG A 128 -6.71 12.68 17.36
CA ARG A 128 -6.74 12.77 18.82
C ARG A 128 -6.52 14.19 19.34
N TYR A 129 -5.55 14.89 18.78
CA TYR A 129 -5.28 16.28 19.15
C TYR A 129 -6.48 17.19 18.79
N LEU A 130 -6.99 17.12 17.56
CA LEU A 130 -8.13 17.92 17.14
C LEU A 130 -9.38 17.64 17.97
N LYS A 131 -9.58 16.39 18.39
CA LYS A 131 -10.67 16.01 19.31
C LYS A 131 -10.54 16.69 20.67
N SER A 132 -9.32 16.89 21.17
CA SER A 132 -9.11 17.55 22.47
C SER A 132 -9.39 19.06 22.45
N ILE A 133 -9.29 19.69 21.29
CA ILE A 133 -9.50 21.16 21.11
C ILE A 133 -10.80 21.49 20.38
N GLU A 134 -11.60 20.51 19.92
CA GLU A 134 -12.76 20.76 19.04
C GLU A 134 -13.83 21.66 19.67
N ASN A 135 -13.86 21.77 20.99
CA ASN A 135 -14.84 22.62 21.69
C ASN A 135 -14.48 24.12 21.61
N ASP A 136 -13.23 24.44 21.34
CA ASP A 136 -12.74 25.83 21.26
C ASP A 136 -13.04 26.45 19.89
N TYR A 137 -13.43 25.62 18.89
CA TYR A 137 -13.68 26.05 17.53
C TYR A 137 -15.08 25.72 17.05
N ASP A 138 -15.61 26.60 16.19
CA ASP A 138 -16.89 26.40 15.52
C ASP A 138 -16.72 25.45 14.32
N GLN A 139 -15.53 25.47 13.68
CA GLN A 139 -15.18 24.57 12.59
C GLN A 139 -13.67 24.28 12.55
N ILE A 140 -13.32 23.13 11.99
CA ILE A 140 -11.94 22.69 11.79
C ILE A 140 -11.81 22.27 10.32
N ILE A 141 -10.94 22.96 9.58
CA ILE A 141 -10.73 22.72 8.16
C ILE A 141 -9.46 21.89 7.99
N VAL A 142 -9.57 20.70 7.43
CA VAL A 142 -8.47 19.74 7.26
C VAL A 142 -8.15 19.57 5.78
N THR A 143 -6.89 19.77 5.42
CA THR A 143 -6.43 19.58 4.04
C THR A 143 -6.66 18.16 3.54
N SER A 144 -7.01 18.04 2.25
CA SER A 144 -7.12 16.77 1.53
C SER A 144 -5.82 16.37 0.79
N ASP A 145 -4.71 17.06 0.99
CA ASP A 145 -3.45 16.83 0.27
C ASP A 145 -2.85 15.44 0.53
N PHE A 146 -3.20 14.79 1.63
CA PHE A 146 -2.82 13.42 1.95
C PHE A 146 -3.90 12.38 1.59
N GLY A 147 -4.82 12.70 0.68
CA GLY A 147 -5.90 11.82 0.24
C GLY A 147 -7.24 12.13 0.93
N ARG A 148 -7.99 11.10 1.31
CA ARG A 148 -9.35 11.23 1.83
C ARG A 148 -9.38 11.25 3.36
N PRO A 149 -9.24 12.41 4.02
CA PRO A 149 -9.10 12.53 5.47
C PRO A 149 -10.33 12.02 6.23
N TYR A 150 -11.54 12.20 5.69
CA TYR A 150 -12.78 11.89 6.40
C TYR A 150 -12.82 10.47 6.98
N ILE A 151 -12.22 9.48 6.30
CA ILE A 151 -12.26 8.08 6.75
C ILE A 151 -11.50 7.88 8.06
N TYR A 152 -10.40 8.61 8.25
CA TYR A 152 -9.62 8.59 9.49
C TYR A 152 -10.37 9.25 10.63
N PHE A 153 -11.08 10.35 10.35
CA PHE A 153 -11.93 11.01 11.35
C PHE A 153 -13.10 10.14 11.77
N LEU A 154 -13.76 9.45 10.85
CA LEU A 154 -14.81 8.48 11.17
C LEU A 154 -14.27 7.35 12.04
N PHE A 155 -13.15 6.76 11.64
CA PHE A 155 -12.56 5.60 12.29
C PHE A 155 -12.03 5.93 13.70
N TYR A 156 -11.19 6.96 13.84
CA TYR A 156 -10.56 7.28 15.12
C TYR A 156 -11.50 7.99 16.09
N ASN A 157 -12.55 8.67 15.64
CA ASN A 157 -13.62 9.17 16.49
C ASN A 157 -14.72 8.14 16.78
N GLN A 158 -14.58 6.91 16.26
CA GLN A 158 -15.52 5.81 16.48
C GLN A 158 -16.98 6.17 16.12
N ILE A 159 -17.16 6.90 15.01
CA ILE A 159 -18.49 7.28 14.53
C ILE A 159 -19.19 6.04 14.00
N ASP A 160 -20.42 5.80 14.49
CA ASP A 160 -21.23 4.66 14.05
C ASP A 160 -21.51 4.76 12.54
N PRO A 161 -21.14 3.74 11.74
CA PRO A 161 -21.40 3.71 10.31
C PRO A 161 -22.89 3.87 9.96
N ALA A 162 -23.79 3.30 10.76
CA ALA A 162 -25.23 3.43 10.52
C ALA A 162 -25.68 4.88 10.73
N GLN A 163 -25.22 5.52 11.79
CA GLN A 163 -25.48 6.94 12.06
C GLN A 163 -24.91 7.81 10.93
N PHE A 164 -23.67 7.57 10.51
CA PHE A 164 -23.03 8.30 9.41
C PHE A 164 -23.81 8.16 8.09
N GLN A 165 -24.39 7.00 7.80
CA GLN A 165 -25.17 6.76 6.60
C GLN A 165 -26.56 7.42 6.65
N LEU A 166 -27.19 7.45 7.82
CA LEU A 166 -28.56 7.96 8.02
C LEU A 166 -28.63 9.49 8.15
N GLU A 167 -27.61 10.11 8.74
CA GLU A 167 -27.68 11.53 9.14
C GLU A 167 -27.75 12.52 7.97
N GLY A 168 -27.53 12.12 6.72
CA GLY A 168 -27.67 13.00 5.54
C GLY A 168 -26.88 14.32 5.60
N ARG A 169 -26.14 14.54 6.69
CA ARG A 169 -25.38 15.76 7.01
C ARG A 169 -24.04 15.82 6.31
N THR A 170 -23.70 14.78 5.55
CA THR A 170 -22.44 14.70 4.84
C THR A 170 -22.63 15.15 3.40
N THR A 171 -21.99 16.24 3.03
CA THR A 171 -21.88 16.62 1.62
C THR A 171 -20.93 15.65 0.93
N ARG A 172 -21.44 14.92 -0.06
CA ARG A 172 -20.66 13.92 -0.82
C ARG A 172 -20.66 14.30 -2.29
N THR A 173 -19.50 14.21 -2.92
CA THR A 173 -19.39 14.26 -4.39
C THR A 173 -18.78 12.96 -4.88
N GLY A 174 -19.38 12.37 -5.92
CA GLY A 174 -18.81 11.21 -6.60
C GLY A 174 -17.70 11.64 -7.55
N ASP A 175 -16.60 10.88 -7.58
CA ASP A 175 -15.58 11.02 -8.59
C ASP A 175 -15.91 10.15 -9.83
N VAL A 176 -15.14 10.35 -10.91
CA VAL A 176 -15.30 9.61 -12.17
C VAL A 176 -15.03 8.10 -12.04
N PHE A 177 -14.47 7.65 -10.93
CA PHE A 177 -14.16 6.25 -10.63
C PHE A 177 -15.19 5.59 -9.73
N GLY A 178 -16.28 6.29 -9.37
CA GLY A 178 -17.35 5.76 -8.51
C GLY A 178 -17.04 5.82 -7.01
N PHE A 179 -15.99 6.54 -6.59
CA PHE A 179 -15.73 6.82 -5.19
C PHE A 179 -16.39 8.12 -4.76
N PHE A 180 -16.75 8.21 -3.48
CA PHE A 180 -17.31 9.42 -2.91
C PHE A 180 -16.26 10.16 -2.08
N ASP A 181 -16.16 11.47 -2.27
CA ASP A 181 -15.50 12.38 -1.36
C ASP A 181 -16.50 13.01 -0.41
N VAL A 182 -16.18 13.00 0.86
CA VAL A 182 -16.98 13.61 1.92
C VAL A 182 -16.34 14.94 2.29
N HIS A 183 -17.11 16.03 2.17
CA HIS A 183 -16.61 17.39 2.41
C HIS A 183 -16.74 17.83 3.86
N SER A 184 -17.62 17.19 4.64
CA SER A 184 -17.80 17.55 6.04
C SER A 184 -18.31 16.39 6.89
N VAL A 185 -17.88 16.35 8.14
CA VAL A 185 -18.38 15.45 9.20
C VAL A 185 -18.43 16.25 10.50
N GLY A 186 -19.62 16.59 10.99
CA GLY A 186 -19.78 17.46 12.16
C GLY A 186 -19.10 18.82 11.94
N LYS A 187 -18.19 19.20 12.85
CA LYS A 187 -17.41 20.44 12.78
C LYS A 187 -16.24 20.37 11.79
N TYR A 188 -15.85 19.16 11.36
CA TYR A 188 -14.72 18.95 10.47
C TYR A 188 -15.13 19.15 9.01
N LYS A 189 -14.40 20.02 8.32
CA LYS A 189 -14.50 20.24 6.87
C LYS A 189 -13.25 19.77 6.18
N PHE A 190 -13.37 19.08 5.06
CA PHE A 190 -12.28 18.49 4.32
C PHE A 190 -12.11 19.16 2.95
N GLY A 191 -10.91 19.61 2.64
CA GLY A 191 -10.60 20.30 1.39
C GLY A 191 -9.38 21.21 1.52
N ALA A 192 -9.13 22.00 0.49
CA ALA A 192 -8.02 22.97 0.51
C ALA A 192 -8.39 24.13 1.43
N PRO A 193 -7.64 24.38 2.53
CA PRO A 193 -7.89 25.51 3.39
C PRO A 193 -7.54 26.84 2.69
N ASN A 194 -8.45 27.81 2.78
CA ASN A 194 -8.17 29.15 2.29
C ASN A 194 -7.49 29.98 3.41
N LEU A 195 -6.19 30.19 3.27
CA LEU A 195 -5.38 30.90 4.26
C LEU A 195 -5.32 32.43 4.04
N THR A 196 -5.94 32.93 2.95
CA THR A 196 -5.97 34.39 2.69
C THR A 196 -7.01 35.11 3.55
N HIS A 197 -8.05 34.40 3.98
CA HIS A 197 -9.13 34.90 4.84
C HIS A 197 -9.40 33.94 5.98
N LEU A 198 -8.65 34.11 7.08
CA LEU A 198 -8.85 33.30 8.27
C LEU A 198 -10.15 33.72 8.99
N GLN A 199 -11.01 32.74 9.21
CA GLN A 199 -12.27 32.94 9.95
C GLN A 199 -12.00 32.80 11.45
N SER A 200 -12.66 33.65 12.27
CA SER A 200 -12.59 33.54 13.74
C SER A 200 -13.17 32.19 14.19
N LYS A 201 -12.64 31.67 15.30
CA LYS A 201 -13.01 30.36 15.87
C LYS A 201 -12.87 29.20 14.88
N THR A 202 -11.86 29.27 14.01
CA THR A 202 -11.58 28.24 13.01
C THR A 202 -10.14 27.76 13.11
N ALA A 203 -9.94 26.44 13.26
CA ALA A 203 -8.63 25.81 13.15
C ALA A 203 -8.39 25.30 11.73
N TYR A 204 -7.21 25.55 11.20
CA TYR A 204 -6.80 25.11 9.86
C TYR A 204 -5.67 24.10 9.96
N VAL A 205 -5.88 22.91 9.39
CA VAL A 205 -4.88 21.88 9.29
C VAL A 205 -4.34 21.86 7.86
N VAL A 206 -3.09 22.22 7.70
CA VAL A 206 -2.42 22.31 6.40
C VAL A 206 -1.31 21.27 6.30
N ARG A 207 -0.89 20.99 5.07
CA ARG A 207 0.27 20.16 4.81
C ARG A 207 1.56 20.95 5.03
N ASP A 208 2.52 20.36 5.75
CA ASP A 208 3.88 20.85 5.89
C ASP A 208 4.86 19.69 5.64
N GLY A 209 5.35 19.58 4.42
CA GLY A 209 6.12 18.42 3.97
C GLY A 209 5.33 17.11 4.07
N ASN A 210 5.79 16.19 4.91
CA ASN A 210 5.12 14.92 5.21
C ASN A 210 4.31 14.93 6.53
N GLN A 211 4.11 16.10 7.11
CA GLN A 211 3.40 16.27 8.38
C GLN A 211 2.23 17.24 8.25
N PHE A 212 1.41 17.29 9.29
CA PHE A 212 0.39 18.32 9.44
C PHE A 212 0.91 19.48 10.28
N LYS A 213 0.55 20.69 9.89
CA LYS A 213 0.71 21.91 10.66
C LYS A 213 -0.66 22.49 10.96
N ILE A 214 -0.86 22.91 12.19
CA ILE A 214 -2.12 23.54 12.62
C ILE A 214 -1.88 25.04 12.69
N ILE A 215 -2.82 25.80 12.12
CA ILE A 215 -2.88 27.26 12.17
C ILE A 215 -4.17 27.59 12.89
N ASP A 216 -4.03 28.20 14.05
CA ASP A 216 -5.15 28.57 14.91
C ASP A 216 -5.56 30.03 14.64
N ASN A 217 -6.86 30.26 14.58
CA ASN A 217 -7.46 31.60 14.63
C ASN A 217 -8.61 31.56 15.65
N PRO A 218 -8.26 31.76 16.94
CA PRO A 218 -9.21 31.67 18.05
C PRO A 218 -10.32 32.75 18.00
#